data_57f3f96d10d5808efca26ad89d7392e4
#
_entry.id   57f3f96d10d5808efca26ad89d7392e4
#
_cell.length_a   1.000
_cell.length_b   1.000
_cell.length_c   1.000
_cell.angle_alpha   90.00
_cell.angle_beta   90.00
_cell.angle_gamma   90.00
#
_symmetry.space_group_name_H-M   'P 1'
#
loop_
_entity.id
_entity.type
_entity.pdbx_description
1 polymer ?
#
loop_
_entity_poly.entity_id
_entity_poly.type
_entity_poly.pdbx_seq_one_letter_code
_entity_poly.pdbx_strand_id
1 'polypeptide(L)'
;IIESGLPESPNKPHVLEIKTHSAKNFALLHKSGVPVKHFAQMQVAMHGLQIDRALYVAVNKDNDELYIKRIKYDADEAKRIVARGKMIVDAAEAPLRIKDDPSWYQCKMCPFSDICYKGEAAEKNCRTCAHSTPKDDGWHCARWGDMIPAKVIENGCHAYVPHPDMHPGEIVDSGETWAVYRMDDGREVRYGDN
;
A
#
# COMPACT_ATOMS: atom_id res chain seq x y z
N ILE A 1 1.67 -15.23 14.48
CA ILE A 1 1.13 -15.11 15.86
C ILE A 1 1.87 -16.11 16.74
N ILE A 2 2.27 -15.68 17.95
CA ILE A 2 2.67 -16.56 19.04
C ILE A 2 1.42 -16.76 19.90
N GLU A 3 0.90 -17.96 19.96
CA GLU A 3 -0.37 -18.22 20.67
C GLU A 3 -0.20 -18.21 22.20
N SER A 4 0.95 -18.71 22.70
CA SER A 4 1.22 -18.85 24.15
C SER A 4 2.71 -19.03 24.42
N GLY A 5 3.10 -19.12 25.70
CA GLY A 5 4.46 -19.53 26.10
C GLY A 5 5.46 -18.41 26.30
N LEU A 6 5.09 -17.15 26.14
CA LEU A 6 5.97 -16.05 26.53
C LEU A 6 6.03 -15.93 28.07
N PRO A 7 7.22 -15.88 28.69
CA PRO A 7 7.38 -15.97 30.15
C PRO A 7 6.51 -14.97 30.93
N GLU A 8 6.41 -13.73 30.44
CA GLU A 8 5.67 -12.66 31.12
C GLU A 8 4.15 -12.67 30.83
N SER A 9 3.70 -13.50 29.90
CA SER A 9 2.28 -13.61 29.48
C SER A 9 1.99 -14.97 28.85
N PRO A 10 2.14 -16.07 29.63
CA PRO A 10 2.20 -17.43 29.08
C PRO A 10 0.90 -17.88 28.41
N ASN A 11 -0.23 -17.26 28.74
CA ASN A 11 -1.55 -17.67 28.24
C ASN A 11 -2.20 -16.62 27.31
N LYS A 12 -1.39 -15.69 26.76
CA LYS A 12 -1.92 -14.65 25.88
C LYS A 12 -1.26 -14.67 24.50
N PRO A 13 -2.03 -14.52 23.43
CA PRO A 13 -1.47 -14.42 22.09
C PRO A 13 -0.73 -13.08 21.90
N HIS A 14 0.28 -13.12 21.05
CA HIS A 14 1.04 -11.95 20.62
C HIS A 14 1.21 -11.93 19.11
N VAL A 15 1.09 -10.76 18.51
CA VAL A 15 1.58 -10.53 17.15
C VAL A 15 3.12 -10.58 17.19
N LEU A 16 3.76 -11.36 16.34
CA LEU A 16 5.21 -11.41 16.21
C LEU A 16 5.64 -10.54 15.02
N GLU A 17 6.49 -9.55 15.29
CA GLU A 17 7.09 -8.70 14.27
C GLU A 17 8.61 -8.85 14.32
N ILE A 18 9.20 -9.40 13.26
CA ILE A 18 10.65 -9.63 13.16
C ILE A 18 11.25 -8.67 12.14
N LYS A 19 12.33 -7.99 12.51
CA LYS A 19 13.08 -7.08 11.65
C LYS A 19 14.57 -7.35 11.73
N THR A 20 15.27 -7.16 10.62
CA THR A 20 16.74 -7.15 10.58
C THR A 20 17.25 -5.73 10.36
N HIS A 21 18.34 -5.39 11.02
CA HIS A 21 18.98 -4.07 10.94
C HIS A 21 20.49 -4.20 10.73
N SER A 22 21.09 -3.22 10.02
CA SER A 22 22.54 -3.00 10.11
C SER A 22 22.92 -2.52 11.50
N ALA A 23 24.15 -2.67 11.93
CA ALA A 23 24.65 -2.22 13.25
C ALA A 23 24.28 -0.75 13.53
N LYS A 24 24.41 0.16 12.53
CA LYS A 24 24.03 1.56 12.66
C LYS A 24 22.54 1.74 13.01
N ASN A 25 21.65 1.06 12.32
CA ASN A 25 20.21 1.17 12.55
C ASN A 25 19.78 0.41 13.81
N PHE A 26 20.48 -0.67 14.17
CA PHE A 26 20.24 -1.41 15.39
C PHE A 26 20.57 -0.57 16.63
N ALA A 27 21.68 0.17 16.62
CA ALA A 27 22.02 1.10 17.70
C ALA A 27 20.95 2.18 17.95
N LEU A 28 20.20 2.58 16.89
CA LEU A 28 19.09 3.52 17.04
C LEU A 28 17.90 2.94 17.81
N LEU A 29 17.72 1.61 17.83
CA LEU A 29 16.65 0.96 18.61
C LEU A 29 16.87 1.18 20.11
N HIS A 30 18.11 1.07 20.57
CA HIS A 30 18.46 1.32 21.97
C HIS A 30 18.29 2.79 22.36
N LYS A 31 18.58 3.71 21.43
CA LYS A 31 18.49 5.16 21.66
C LYS A 31 17.06 5.72 21.54
N SER A 32 16.32 5.28 20.54
CA SER A 32 15.06 5.92 20.13
C SER A 32 13.85 4.97 20.19
N GLY A 33 14.08 3.68 20.53
CA GLY A 33 13.03 2.66 20.57
C GLY A 33 12.61 2.16 19.19
N VAL A 34 11.46 1.51 19.15
CA VAL A 34 10.90 0.92 17.90
C VAL A 34 10.53 2.01 16.92
N PRO A 35 10.95 1.92 15.64
CA PRO A 35 10.60 2.91 14.62
C PRO A 35 9.08 3.06 14.44
N VAL A 36 8.62 4.30 14.23
CA VAL A 36 7.19 4.64 14.09
C VAL A 36 6.48 3.77 13.04
N LYS A 37 7.13 3.49 11.91
CA LYS A 37 6.56 2.62 10.86
C LYS A 37 6.32 1.18 11.32
N HIS A 38 7.21 0.62 12.15
CA HIS A 38 7.05 -0.74 12.69
C HIS A 38 6.00 -0.75 13.81
N PHE A 39 5.96 0.32 14.62
CA PHE A 39 4.91 0.51 15.61
C PHE A 39 3.54 0.56 14.95
N ALA A 40 3.35 1.39 13.92
CA ALA A 40 2.13 1.49 13.14
C ALA A 40 1.70 0.13 12.54
N GLN A 41 2.64 -0.62 11.96
CA GLN A 41 2.38 -1.96 11.42
C GLN A 41 1.82 -2.91 12.48
N MET A 42 2.43 -2.93 13.68
CA MET A 42 1.95 -3.77 14.77
C MET A 42 0.58 -3.31 15.31
N GLN A 43 0.32 -2.00 15.39
CA GLN A 43 -0.98 -1.49 15.83
C GLN A 43 -2.12 -1.91 14.89
N VAL A 44 -1.91 -1.83 13.57
CA VAL A 44 -2.90 -2.29 12.57
C VAL A 44 -3.09 -3.80 12.65
N ALA A 45 -2.01 -4.57 12.78
CA ALA A 45 -2.10 -6.02 12.91
C ALA A 45 -2.84 -6.44 14.19
N MET A 46 -2.52 -5.83 15.34
CA MET A 46 -3.22 -6.09 16.60
C MET A 46 -4.71 -5.73 16.52
N HIS A 47 -5.03 -4.62 15.83
CA HIS A 47 -6.43 -4.19 15.62
C HIS A 47 -7.22 -5.21 14.80
N GLY A 48 -6.68 -5.63 13.64
CA GLY A 48 -7.35 -6.57 12.75
C GLY A 48 -7.50 -7.99 13.34
N LEU A 49 -6.50 -8.42 14.12
CA LEU A 49 -6.49 -9.74 14.76
C LEU A 49 -7.15 -9.76 16.14
N GLN A 50 -7.57 -8.60 16.67
CA GLN A 50 -8.12 -8.46 18.03
C GLN A 50 -7.17 -8.98 19.13
N ILE A 51 -5.86 -8.77 18.94
CA ILE A 51 -4.80 -9.14 19.88
C ILE A 51 -4.28 -7.86 20.55
N ASP A 52 -4.14 -7.86 21.87
CA ASP A 52 -3.78 -6.67 22.64
C ASP A 52 -2.27 -6.47 22.84
N ARG A 53 -1.44 -7.33 22.23
CA ARG A 53 0.01 -7.35 22.43
C ARG A 53 0.76 -7.77 21.17
N ALA A 54 1.95 -7.17 20.99
CA ALA A 54 2.91 -7.61 19.99
C ALA A 54 4.29 -7.81 20.63
N LEU A 55 5.07 -8.75 20.09
CA LEU A 55 6.47 -8.94 20.36
C LEU A 55 7.27 -8.45 19.15
N TYR A 56 8.01 -7.37 19.34
CA TYR A 56 8.95 -6.87 18.36
C TYR A 56 10.32 -7.50 18.62
N VAL A 57 10.86 -8.17 17.60
CA VAL A 57 12.19 -8.80 17.65
C VAL A 57 13.02 -8.21 16.51
N ALA A 58 14.10 -7.52 16.86
CA ALA A 58 15.05 -7.02 15.88
C ALA A 58 16.39 -7.77 16.01
N VAL A 59 16.97 -8.12 14.86
CA VAL A 59 18.25 -8.80 14.76
C VAL A 59 19.28 -7.86 14.12
N ASN A 60 20.42 -7.69 14.77
CA ASN A 60 21.58 -7.03 14.18
C ASN A 60 22.26 -8.00 13.20
N LYS A 61 22.25 -7.68 11.89
CA LYS A 61 22.82 -8.55 10.84
C LYS A 61 24.33 -8.73 10.94
N ASP A 62 25.01 -7.87 11.69
CA ASP A 62 26.47 -7.85 11.72
C ASP A 62 27.04 -8.70 12.86
N ASN A 63 26.23 -9.01 13.91
CA ASN A 63 26.70 -9.74 15.08
C ASN A 63 25.61 -10.60 15.77
N ASP A 64 24.46 -10.76 15.16
CA ASP A 64 23.31 -11.55 15.64
C ASP A 64 22.70 -11.09 16.99
N GLU A 65 23.08 -9.90 17.47
CA GLU A 65 22.50 -9.31 18.68
C GLU A 65 21.00 -9.11 18.52
N LEU A 66 20.24 -9.39 19.59
CA LEU A 66 18.79 -9.27 19.62
C LEU A 66 18.34 -8.05 20.43
N TYR A 67 17.39 -7.32 19.88
CA TYR A 67 16.59 -6.32 20.60
C TYR A 67 15.13 -6.80 20.63
N ILE A 68 14.62 -7.03 21.84
CA ILE A 68 13.26 -7.55 22.04
C ILE A 68 12.44 -6.53 22.81
N LYS A 69 11.27 -6.18 22.29
CA LYS A 69 10.36 -5.22 22.92
C LYS A 69 8.92 -5.69 22.82
N ARG A 70 8.23 -5.76 23.96
CA ARG A 70 6.78 -5.94 23.98
C ARG A 70 6.08 -4.61 23.71
N ILE A 71 5.12 -4.60 22.78
CA ILE A 71 4.31 -3.46 22.42
C ILE A 71 2.87 -3.75 22.84
N LYS A 72 2.24 -2.79 23.49
CA LYS A 72 0.82 -2.85 23.83
C LYS A 72 -0.01 -2.27 22.69
N TYR A 73 -1.21 -2.77 22.58
CA TYR A 73 -2.21 -2.21 21.67
C TYR A 73 -2.62 -0.82 22.14
N ASP A 74 -2.62 0.12 21.20
CA ASP A 74 -3.09 1.49 21.33
C ASP A 74 -4.29 1.66 20.39
N ALA A 75 -5.49 1.64 20.97
CA ALA A 75 -6.73 1.65 20.20
C ALA A 75 -6.92 2.96 19.42
N ASP A 76 -6.49 4.08 19.96
CA ASP A 76 -6.65 5.39 19.33
C ASP A 76 -5.72 5.52 18.13
N GLU A 77 -4.46 5.12 18.29
CA GLU A 77 -3.50 5.13 17.20
C GLU A 77 -3.89 4.13 16.09
N ALA A 78 -4.31 2.91 16.45
CA ALA A 78 -4.77 1.93 15.47
C ALA A 78 -5.96 2.45 14.66
N LYS A 79 -6.98 2.99 15.32
CA LYS A 79 -8.17 3.58 14.67
C LYS A 79 -7.78 4.75 13.76
N ARG A 80 -6.86 5.62 14.21
CA ARG A 80 -6.36 6.76 13.43
C ARG A 80 -5.69 6.30 12.13
N ILE A 81 -4.86 5.24 12.19
CA ILE A 81 -4.17 4.70 11.02
C ILE A 81 -5.16 4.04 10.06
N VAL A 82 -6.10 3.24 10.58
CA VAL A 82 -7.14 2.57 9.76
C VAL A 82 -8.04 3.61 9.09
N ALA A 83 -8.48 4.64 9.82
CA ALA A 83 -9.30 5.73 9.27
C ALA A 83 -8.56 6.48 8.16
N ARG A 84 -7.24 6.72 8.32
CA ARG A 84 -6.42 7.31 7.26
C ARG A 84 -6.35 6.41 6.03
N GLY A 85 -6.18 5.09 6.22
CA GLY A 85 -6.20 4.13 5.12
C GLY A 85 -7.51 4.16 4.35
N LYS A 86 -8.63 4.16 5.08
CA LYS A 86 -9.97 4.26 4.47
C LYS A 86 -10.15 5.58 3.70
N MET A 87 -9.75 6.70 4.27
CA MET A 87 -9.81 8.00 3.61
C MET A 87 -9.04 8.02 2.28
N ILE A 88 -7.87 7.35 2.22
CA ILE A 88 -7.06 7.27 0.99
C ILE A 88 -7.76 6.37 -0.05
N VAL A 89 -8.35 5.25 0.38
CA VAL A 89 -9.06 4.32 -0.53
C VAL A 89 -10.33 4.95 -1.09
N ASP A 90 -11.06 5.71 -0.27
CA ASP A 90 -12.33 6.34 -0.65
C ASP A 90 -12.13 7.70 -1.37
N ALA A 91 -10.91 8.20 -1.47
CA ALA A 91 -10.64 9.50 -2.07
C ALA A 91 -10.91 9.48 -3.58
N ALA A 92 -11.70 10.45 -4.06
CA ALA A 92 -11.94 10.64 -5.50
C ALA A 92 -10.71 11.15 -6.25
N GLU A 93 -9.82 11.85 -5.54
CA GLU A 93 -8.56 12.37 -6.09
C GLU A 93 -7.38 11.88 -5.24
N ALA A 94 -6.22 11.75 -5.87
CA ALA A 94 -5.00 11.37 -5.17
C ALA A 94 -4.67 12.39 -4.06
N PRO A 95 -4.26 11.92 -2.86
CA PRO A 95 -3.83 12.83 -1.81
C PRO A 95 -2.59 13.61 -2.22
N LEU A 96 -2.38 14.76 -1.58
CA LEU A 96 -1.20 15.59 -1.82
C LEU A 96 0.08 14.77 -1.68
N ARG A 97 1.06 15.07 -2.51
CA ARG A 97 2.39 14.47 -2.45
C ARG A 97 3.00 14.66 -1.07
N ILE A 98 3.74 13.66 -0.61
CA ILE A 98 4.46 13.75 0.68
C ILE A 98 5.58 14.78 0.65
N LYS A 99 6.07 15.14 -0.53
CA LYS A 99 7.07 16.18 -0.81
C LYS A 99 6.92 16.63 -2.25
N ASP A 100 7.22 17.91 -2.54
CA ASP A 100 7.21 18.45 -3.91
C ASP A 100 8.57 18.32 -4.62
N ASP A 101 9.59 17.82 -3.91
CA ASP A 101 10.93 17.61 -4.43
C ASP A 101 11.17 16.12 -4.77
N PRO A 102 11.27 15.76 -6.07
CA PRO A 102 11.52 14.38 -6.49
C PRO A 102 12.91 13.86 -6.08
N SER A 103 13.86 14.75 -5.76
CA SER A 103 15.20 14.38 -5.31
C SER A 103 15.25 13.96 -3.85
N TRP A 104 14.20 14.23 -3.07
CA TRP A 104 14.12 13.80 -1.68
C TRP A 104 14.21 12.27 -1.60
N TYR A 105 15.02 11.77 -0.66
CA TYR A 105 15.47 10.38 -0.65
C TYR A 105 14.31 9.34 -0.70
N GLN A 106 13.17 9.60 -0.06
CA GLN A 106 12.03 8.68 -0.12
C GLN A 106 11.34 8.71 -1.49
N CYS A 107 11.23 9.89 -2.12
CA CYS A 107 10.66 10.03 -3.46
C CYS A 107 11.57 9.40 -4.52
N LYS A 108 12.88 9.64 -4.43
CA LYS A 108 13.88 9.04 -5.32
C LYS A 108 13.90 7.50 -5.27
N MET A 109 13.58 6.92 -4.11
CA MET A 109 13.52 5.47 -3.90
C MET A 109 12.10 4.88 -4.12
N CYS A 110 11.12 5.73 -4.43
CA CYS A 110 9.74 5.32 -4.61
C CYS A 110 9.51 4.72 -6.00
N PRO A 111 8.95 3.51 -6.14
CA PRO A 111 8.65 2.93 -7.44
C PRO A 111 7.58 3.69 -8.22
N PHE A 112 6.81 4.56 -7.56
CA PHE A 112 5.77 5.40 -8.17
C PHE A 112 6.24 6.83 -8.45
N SER A 113 7.54 7.11 -8.34
CA SER A 113 8.10 8.46 -8.54
C SER A 113 7.74 9.04 -9.90
N ASP A 114 7.85 8.23 -10.95
CA ASP A 114 7.63 8.66 -12.32
C ASP A 114 6.16 8.98 -12.61
N ILE A 115 5.24 8.19 -12.07
CA ILE A 115 3.79 8.52 -12.09
C ILE A 115 3.55 9.85 -11.36
N CYS A 116 4.16 10.01 -10.18
CA CYS A 116 3.93 11.14 -9.29
C CYS A 116 4.48 12.48 -9.82
N TYR A 117 5.64 12.48 -10.49
CA TYR A 117 6.36 13.69 -10.89
C TYR A 117 6.49 13.90 -12.39
N LYS A 118 6.43 12.86 -13.20
CA LYS A 118 6.58 12.93 -14.66
C LYS A 118 5.27 12.72 -15.42
N GLY A 119 4.17 12.39 -14.69
CA GLY A 119 2.90 12.10 -15.31
C GLY A 119 2.93 10.84 -16.19
N GLU A 120 3.78 9.86 -15.85
CA GLU A 120 3.77 8.59 -16.57
C GLU A 120 2.48 7.82 -16.30
N ALA A 121 2.01 7.06 -17.29
CA ALA A 121 0.84 6.22 -17.14
C ALA A 121 1.05 5.16 -16.06
N ALA A 122 0.02 4.91 -15.27
CA ALA A 122 0.03 3.82 -14.31
C ALA A 122 0.15 2.46 -15.02
N GLU A 123 0.67 1.47 -14.30
CA GLU A 123 0.81 0.10 -14.82
C GLU A 123 -0.56 -0.46 -15.27
N LYS A 124 -0.57 -1.10 -16.46
CA LYS A 124 -1.79 -1.70 -17.02
C LYS A 124 -2.21 -2.94 -16.23
N ASN A 125 -3.19 -2.78 -15.36
CA ASN A 125 -3.82 -3.87 -14.61
C ASN A 125 -5.26 -3.51 -14.22
N CYS A 126 -5.96 -4.41 -13.51
CA CYS A 126 -7.36 -4.10 -13.14
C CYS A 126 -7.48 -2.96 -12.12
N ARG A 127 -6.47 -2.69 -11.29
CA ARG A 127 -6.53 -1.59 -10.30
C ARG A 127 -6.42 -0.20 -10.92
N THR A 128 -5.96 -0.13 -12.17
CA THR A 128 -5.81 1.10 -12.94
C THR A 128 -6.81 1.20 -14.10
N CYS A 129 -7.79 0.28 -14.15
CA CYS A 129 -8.78 0.18 -15.21
C CYS A 129 -10.06 0.95 -14.86
N ALA A 130 -10.60 1.73 -15.81
CA ALA A 130 -11.83 2.47 -15.65
C ALA A 130 -13.08 1.59 -15.40
N HIS A 131 -13.02 0.30 -15.80
CA HIS A 131 -14.10 -0.65 -15.56
C HIS A 131 -14.05 -1.32 -14.19
N SER A 132 -13.02 -1.07 -13.38
CA SER A 132 -12.81 -1.77 -12.12
C SER A 132 -13.15 -0.89 -10.92
N THR A 133 -13.88 -1.45 -9.96
CA THR A 133 -14.26 -0.78 -8.73
C THR A 133 -13.94 -1.68 -7.54
N PRO A 134 -13.23 -1.18 -6.51
CA PRO A 134 -13.06 -1.91 -5.26
C PRO A 134 -14.37 -1.94 -4.47
N LYS A 135 -14.71 -3.09 -3.89
CA LYS A 135 -15.82 -3.30 -2.97
C LYS A 135 -15.35 -4.06 -1.74
N ASP A 136 -16.20 -4.21 -0.73
CA ASP A 136 -15.85 -4.89 0.54
C ASP A 136 -15.44 -6.36 0.33
N ASP A 137 -15.98 -7.02 -0.68
CA ASP A 137 -15.74 -8.42 -1.04
C ASP A 137 -14.61 -8.60 -2.08
N GLY A 138 -14.07 -7.51 -2.65
CA GLY A 138 -13.01 -7.56 -3.66
C GLY A 138 -13.18 -6.57 -4.80
N TRP A 139 -12.44 -6.76 -5.87
CA TRP A 139 -12.52 -5.94 -7.08
C TRP A 139 -13.60 -6.46 -8.02
N HIS A 140 -14.46 -5.58 -8.50
CA HIS A 140 -15.51 -5.88 -9.47
C HIS A 140 -15.25 -5.20 -10.80
N CYS A 141 -15.56 -5.88 -11.90
CA CYS A 141 -15.43 -5.38 -13.26
C CYS A 141 -16.81 -5.06 -13.83
N ALA A 142 -17.08 -3.79 -14.14
CA ALA A 142 -18.31 -3.37 -14.79
C ALA A 142 -18.43 -3.93 -16.24
N ARG A 143 -17.30 -4.11 -16.94
CA ARG A 143 -17.26 -4.64 -18.30
C ARG A 143 -17.73 -6.10 -18.39
N TRP A 144 -17.37 -6.92 -17.40
CA TRP A 144 -17.73 -8.34 -17.36
C TRP A 144 -18.87 -8.65 -16.39
N GLY A 145 -19.30 -7.66 -15.59
CA GLY A 145 -20.41 -7.80 -14.64
C GLY A 145 -20.13 -8.70 -13.44
N ASP A 146 -18.86 -8.96 -13.10
CA ASP A 146 -18.50 -9.95 -12.10
C ASP A 146 -17.30 -9.52 -11.24
N MET A 147 -17.07 -10.25 -10.15
CA MET A 147 -15.89 -10.10 -9.30
C MET A 147 -14.63 -10.56 -10.05
N ILE A 148 -13.57 -9.80 -9.93
CA ILE A 148 -12.29 -10.07 -10.60
C ILE A 148 -11.50 -11.08 -9.74
N PRO A 149 -11.15 -12.25 -10.26
CA PRO A 149 -10.31 -13.21 -9.55
C PRO A 149 -8.95 -12.58 -9.19
N ALA A 150 -8.46 -12.81 -7.97
CA ALA A 150 -7.21 -12.21 -7.47
C ALA A 150 -6.00 -12.41 -8.42
N LYS A 151 -5.92 -13.57 -9.06
CA LYS A 151 -4.86 -13.90 -10.04
C LYS A 151 -4.92 -13.07 -11.34
N VAL A 152 -6.07 -12.46 -11.65
CA VAL A 152 -6.29 -11.68 -12.87
C VAL A 152 -6.03 -10.20 -12.63
N ILE A 153 -6.17 -9.74 -11.38
CA ILE A 153 -6.07 -8.30 -11.05
C ILE A 153 -4.76 -7.70 -11.54
N GLU A 154 -3.63 -8.37 -11.35
CA GLU A 154 -2.29 -7.86 -11.67
C GLU A 154 -1.97 -7.85 -13.16
N ASN A 155 -2.63 -8.68 -13.96
CA ASN A 155 -2.34 -8.83 -15.38
C ASN A 155 -3.21 -7.95 -16.28
N GLY A 156 -4.36 -7.50 -15.78
CA GLY A 156 -5.36 -6.85 -16.62
C GLY A 156 -5.92 -7.77 -17.71
N CYS A 157 -6.62 -7.20 -18.68
CA CYS A 157 -7.18 -7.95 -19.82
C CYS A 157 -7.11 -7.12 -21.11
N HIS A 158 -7.56 -7.70 -22.25
CA HIS A 158 -7.61 -7.01 -23.55
C HIS A 158 -8.58 -5.82 -23.57
N ALA A 159 -9.67 -5.89 -22.80
CA ALA A 159 -10.66 -4.80 -22.67
C ALA A 159 -10.23 -3.69 -21.67
N TYR A 160 -8.95 -3.57 -21.38
CA TYR A 160 -8.42 -2.56 -20.48
C TYR A 160 -8.62 -1.15 -21.05
N VAL A 161 -9.25 -0.29 -20.25
CA VAL A 161 -9.32 1.17 -20.47
C VAL A 161 -8.68 1.83 -19.25
N PRO A 162 -7.65 2.68 -19.39
CA PRO A 162 -7.05 3.37 -18.25
C PRO A 162 -8.08 4.21 -17.51
N HIS A 163 -7.98 4.27 -16.18
CA HIS A 163 -8.77 5.23 -15.41
C HIS A 163 -8.30 6.66 -15.75
N PRO A 164 -9.19 7.62 -16.01
CA PRO A 164 -8.80 8.98 -16.41
C PRO A 164 -7.79 9.63 -15.47
N ASP A 165 -8.01 9.51 -14.15
CA ASP A 165 -7.15 10.12 -13.13
C ASP A 165 -5.76 9.45 -13.01
N MET A 166 -5.54 8.32 -13.69
CA MET A 166 -4.29 7.54 -13.67
C MET A 166 -3.59 7.53 -15.03
N HIS A 167 -4.08 8.34 -15.99
CA HIS A 167 -3.51 8.44 -17.34
C HIS A 167 -3.05 9.87 -17.61
N PRO A 168 -1.84 10.08 -18.16
CA PRO A 168 -1.29 11.42 -18.38
C PRO A 168 -1.96 12.17 -19.54
N GLY A 169 -2.59 11.47 -20.49
CA GLY A 169 -3.25 12.09 -21.62
C GLY A 169 -4.68 12.52 -21.31
N GLU A 170 -5.20 13.46 -22.10
CA GLU A 170 -6.59 13.94 -22.05
C GLU A 170 -7.51 13.01 -22.86
N ILE A 171 -8.68 12.68 -22.33
CA ILE A 171 -9.71 11.97 -23.10
C ILE A 171 -10.28 12.89 -24.16
N VAL A 172 -10.14 12.50 -25.44
CA VAL A 172 -10.66 13.25 -26.58
C VAL A 172 -11.88 12.58 -27.22
N ASP A 173 -12.05 11.28 -27.01
CA ASP A 173 -13.21 10.54 -27.46
C ASP A 173 -13.40 9.29 -26.59
N SER A 174 -14.63 8.83 -26.37
CA SER A 174 -14.90 7.66 -25.56
C SER A 174 -16.26 7.04 -25.86
N GLY A 175 -16.37 5.74 -25.60
CA GLY A 175 -17.61 4.98 -25.61
C GLY A 175 -17.71 4.13 -24.33
N GLU A 176 -18.71 3.28 -24.29
CA GLU A 176 -18.97 2.43 -23.13
C GLU A 176 -17.80 1.46 -22.82
N THR A 177 -17.08 1.00 -23.84
CA THR A 177 -16.05 -0.02 -23.74
C THR A 177 -14.66 0.42 -24.19
N TRP A 178 -14.50 1.68 -24.55
CA TRP A 178 -13.26 2.22 -25.10
C TRP A 178 -13.09 3.71 -24.79
N ALA A 179 -11.84 4.17 -24.84
CA ALA A 179 -11.48 5.58 -24.77
C ALA A 179 -10.27 5.88 -25.66
N VAL A 180 -10.20 7.11 -26.19
CA VAL A 180 -9.06 7.67 -26.91
C VAL A 180 -8.44 8.78 -26.06
N TYR A 181 -7.17 8.65 -25.80
CA TYR A 181 -6.38 9.62 -25.05
C TYR A 181 -5.44 10.37 -25.99
N ARG A 182 -5.43 11.69 -25.90
CA ARG A 182 -4.43 12.54 -26.55
C ARG A 182 -3.29 12.82 -25.60
N MET A 183 -2.07 12.46 -25.98
CA MET A 183 -0.84 12.72 -25.24
C MET A 183 -0.34 14.15 -25.49
N ASP A 184 0.56 14.65 -24.64
CA ASP A 184 1.18 15.98 -24.77
C ASP A 184 1.90 16.21 -26.09
N ASP A 185 2.40 15.14 -26.72
CA ASP A 185 3.04 15.17 -28.05
C ASP A 185 2.03 15.15 -29.22
N GLY A 186 0.74 15.21 -28.96
CA GLY A 186 -0.35 15.21 -29.92
C GLY A 186 -0.74 13.83 -30.45
N ARG A 187 -0.09 12.74 -30.05
CA ARG A 187 -0.49 11.37 -30.42
C ARG A 187 -1.79 11.00 -29.74
N GLU A 188 -2.63 10.29 -30.48
CA GLU A 188 -3.85 9.70 -29.93
C GLU A 188 -3.67 8.19 -29.76
N VAL A 189 -4.02 7.70 -28.59
CA VAL A 189 -3.92 6.28 -28.22
C VAL A 189 -5.29 5.78 -27.83
N ARG A 190 -5.76 4.74 -28.50
CA ARG A 190 -7.03 4.08 -28.21
C ARG A 190 -6.83 2.89 -27.29
N TYR A 191 -7.69 2.77 -26.29
CA TYR A 191 -7.77 1.64 -25.34
C TYR A 191 -9.17 1.04 -25.38
N GLY A 192 -9.25 -0.25 -25.02
CA GLY A 192 -10.51 -0.99 -24.95
C GLY A 192 -10.84 -1.74 -26.24
N ASP A 193 -12.05 -2.27 -26.28
CA ASP A 193 -12.55 -3.06 -27.42
C ASP A 193 -13.01 -2.15 -28.57
N ASN A 194 -12.96 -2.64 -29.78
CA ASN A 194 -13.54 -2.00 -30.97
C ASN A 194 -15.06 -2.15 -30.99
#